data_05df383db0a5678fd5b8a2b166e82997
#
_entry.id   05df383db0a5678fd5b8a2b166e82997
#
_cell.length_a   1.000
_cell.length_b   1.000
_cell.length_c   1.000
_cell.angle_alpha   90.00
_cell.angle_beta   90.00
_cell.angle_gamma   90.00
#
_symmetry.space_group_name_H-M   'P 1'
#
loop_
_entity.id
_entity.type
_entity.pdbx_description
1 polymer ?
#
loop_
_entity_poly.entity_id
_entity_poly.type
_entity_poly.pdbx_seq_one_letter_code
_entity_poly.pdbx_strand_id
1 'polypeptide(L)'
;MIVDVNGLGIRILTGGALASQMLAPGSEVKIYTYTYVKEDAFQLYGFISKDELSLFKKLITVSGIGPKGAASILSAFSAEDLRYAIYAGDIKTISKAPGIGKKTAERLVLELKDKVELDYQADTLLGQLADETVGSTEPNNRKDAIDALTALGYSSICLLYTSPSPRD
;
A
#
# COMPACT_ATOMS: atom_id res chain seq x y z
N MET A 1 7.34 -17.98 -2.05
CA MET A 1 8.47 -18.12 -2.99
C MET A 1 9.76 -18.46 -2.25
N ILE A 2 10.79 -18.95 -2.95
CA ILE A 2 12.13 -19.12 -2.40
C ILE A 2 13.05 -18.18 -3.17
N VAL A 3 13.86 -17.42 -2.44
CA VAL A 3 14.83 -16.47 -3.01
C VAL A 3 16.23 -16.97 -2.64
N ASP A 4 17.11 -17.04 -3.62
CA ASP A 4 18.52 -17.35 -3.41
C ASP A 4 19.26 -16.07 -2.99
N VAL A 5 19.96 -16.15 -1.88
CA VAL A 5 20.84 -15.07 -1.40
C VAL A 5 22.23 -15.69 -1.19
N ASN A 6 23.10 -15.54 -2.19
CA ASN A 6 24.46 -16.07 -2.18
C ASN A 6 24.54 -17.58 -1.87
N GLY A 7 23.69 -18.39 -2.49
CA GLY A 7 23.62 -19.84 -2.30
C GLY A 7 22.76 -20.29 -1.12
N LEU A 8 22.14 -19.36 -0.39
CA LEU A 8 21.20 -19.66 0.68
C LEU A 8 19.75 -19.44 0.19
N GLY A 9 18.97 -20.52 0.12
CA GLY A 9 17.55 -20.47 -0.25
C GLY A 9 16.69 -20.00 0.92
N ILE A 10 16.16 -18.77 0.84
CA ILE A 10 15.29 -18.17 1.86
C ILE A 10 13.83 -18.26 1.44
N ARG A 11 12.99 -18.87 2.29
CA ARG A 11 11.55 -18.93 2.08
C ARG A 11 10.89 -17.63 2.51
N ILE A 12 10.21 -16.96 1.57
CA ILE A 12 9.47 -15.72 1.81
C ILE A 12 7.99 -15.95 1.53
N LEU A 13 7.13 -15.55 2.47
CA LEU A 13 5.69 -15.51 2.30
C LEU A 13 5.35 -14.18 1.61
N THR A 14 4.71 -14.24 0.45
CA THR A 14 4.45 -13.06 -0.36
C THR A 14 2.96 -12.74 -0.37
N GLY A 15 2.61 -11.45 -0.32
CA GLY A 15 1.29 -10.95 -0.65
C GLY A 15 1.09 -10.87 -2.17
N GLY A 16 -0.14 -10.60 -2.61
CA GLY A 16 -0.60 -10.78 -3.97
C GLY A 16 0.16 -10.04 -5.08
N ALA A 17 0.61 -8.81 -4.84
CA ALA A 17 1.32 -8.06 -5.87
C ALA A 17 2.63 -8.75 -6.30
N LEU A 18 3.37 -9.32 -5.35
CA LEU A 18 4.58 -10.07 -5.64
C LEU A 18 4.29 -11.45 -6.27
N ALA A 19 3.17 -12.07 -5.90
CA ALA A 19 2.77 -13.37 -6.46
C ALA A 19 2.22 -13.24 -7.89
N SER A 20 1.60 -12.11 -8.22
CA SER A 20 1.08 -11.81 -9.57
C SER A 20 2.15 -11.32 -10.53
N GLN A 21 3.25 -10.74 -10.06
CA GLN A 21 4.42 -10.50 -10.89
C GLN A 21 5.13 -11.83 -11.14
N MET A 22 4.91 -12.40 -12.32
CA MET A 22 5.62 -13.60 -12.77
C MET A 22 7.12 -13.29 -12.95
N LEU A 23 7.86 -13.33 -11.85
CA LEU A 23 9.30 -13.22 -11.89
C LEU A 23 9.84 -14.51 -12.51
N ALA A 24 10.57 -14.38 -13.61
CA ALA A 24 11.23 -15.53 -14.22
C ALA A 24 12.24 -16.13 -13.22
N PRO A 25 12.32 -17.46 -13.10
CA PRO A 25 13.36 -18.10 -12.27
C PRO A 25 14.75 -17.62 -12.68
N GLY A 26 15.57 -17.20 -11.71
CA GLY A 26 16.91 -16.68 -11.95
C GLY A 26 16.99 -15.16 -12.19
N SER A 27 15.86 -14.43 -12.20
CA SER A 27 15.89 -12.97 -12.25
C SER A 27 16.29 -12.38 -10.90
N GLU A 28 17.09 -11.30 -10.92
CA GLU A 28 17.36 -10.51 -9.72
C GLU A 28 16.14 -9.75 -9.27
N VAL A 29 15.87 -9.79 -7.94
CA VAL A 29 14.73 -9.12 -7.35
C VAL A 29 15.11 -8.49 -6.02
N LYS A 30 14.64 -7.27 -5.79
CA LYS A 30 14.74 -6.61 -4.49
C LYS A 30 13.43 -6.75 -3.74
N ILE A 31 13.48 -7.40 -2.58
CA ILE A 31 12.30 -7.66 -1.74
C ILE A 31 12.51 -7.02 -0.37
N TYR A 32 11.54 -6.21 0.04
CA TYR A 32 11.49 -5.66 1.39
C TYR A 32 10.82 -6.67 2.30
N THR A 33 11.45 -7.04 3.41
CA THR A 33 10.96 -8.12 4.26
C THR A 33 10.55 -7.63 5.64
N TYR A 34 9.50 -8.25 6.18
CA TYR A 34 9.13 -8.19 7.59
C TYR A 34 9.39 -9.53 8.25
N THR A 35 10.18 -9.52 9.32
CA THR A 35 10.48 -10.72 10.08
C THR A 35 9.47 -10.89 11.21
N TYR A 36 8.78 -12.02 11.21
CA TYR A 36 7.85 -12.41 12.25
C TYR A 36 8.40 -13.61 13.02
N VAL A 37 8.70 -13.39 14.30
CA VAL A 37 9.27 -14.39 15.19
C VAL A 37 8.25 -14.80 16.23
N LYS A 38 8.06 -16.10 16.40
CA LYS A 38 7.38 -16.75 17.53
C LYS A 38 8.30 -17.79 18.13
N GLU A 39 7.91 -18.34 19.27
CA GLU A 39 8.69 -19.39 19.95
C GLU A 39 8.96 -20.59 19.04
N ASP A 40 7.98 -20.94 18.20
CA ASP A 40 7.98 -22.12 17.32
C ASP A 40 8.13 -21.80 15.84
N ALA A 41 8.18 -20.52 15.44
CA ALA A 41 8.17 -20.14 14.04
C ALA A 41 8.96 -18.87 13.74
N PHE A 42 9.76 -18.95 12.68
CA PHE A 42 10.42 -17.82 12.05
C PHE A 42 9.86 -17.66 10.64
N GLN A 43 9.19 -16.56 10.37
CA GLN A 43 8.55 -16.30 9.08
C GLN A 43 8.96 -14.95 8.51
N LEU A 44 9.25 -14.92 7.21
CA LEU A 44 9.52 -13.70 6.47
C LEU A 44 8.35 -13.39 5.54
N TYR A 45 7.81 -12.19 5.66
CA TYR A 45 6.83 -11.65 4.74
C TYR A 45 7.52 -10.68 3.79
N GLY A 46 7.33 -10.84 2.48
CA GLY A 46 8.01 -10.05 1.45
C GLY A 46 7.07 -9.16 0.65
N PHE A 47 7.57 -7.97 0.33
CA PHE A 47 6.87 -6.90 -0.38
C PHE A 47 7.76 -6.30 -1.47
N ILE A 48 7.15 -5.82 -2.55
CA ILE A 48 7.88 -5.20 -3.66
C ILE A 48 8.34 -3.79 -3.28
N SER A 49 7.54 -3.06 -2.52
CA SER A 49 7.81 -1.68 -2.16
C SER A 49 7.95 -1.48 -0.65
N LYS A 50 8.64 -0.42 -0.26
CA LYS A 50 8.69 0.03 1.14
C LYS A 50 7.31 0.47 1.62
N ASP A 51 6.50 0.95 0.71
CA ASP A 51 5.15 1.41 0.93
C ASP A 51 4.21 0.28 1.36
N GLU A 52 4.21 -0.83 0.60
CA GLU A 52 3.49 -2.05 0.99
C GLU A 52 3.94 -2.57 2.36
N LEU A 53 5.26 -2.56 2.62
CA LEU A 53 5.80 -2.96 3.91
C LEU A 53 5.34 -2.04 5.04
N SER A 54 5.29 -0.73 4.81
CA SER A 54 4.78 0.25 5.79
C SER A 54 3.32 0.00 6.10
N LEU A 55 2.51 -0.18 5.06
CA LEU A 55 1.08 -0.46 5.22
C LEU A 55 0.83 -1.81 5.92
N PHE A 56 1.62 -2.85 5.59
CA PHE A 56 1.58 -4.12 6.31
C PHE A 56 1.84 -3.96 7.81
N LYS A 57 2.87 -3.19 8.18
CA LYS A 57 3.18 -2.90 9.58
C LYS A 57 2.04 -2.20 10.30
N LYS A 58 1.32 -1.29 9.64
CA LYS A 58 0.13 -0.65 10.19
C LYS A 58 -1.03 -1.64 10.35
N LEU A 59 -1.27 -2.48 9.35
CA LEU A 59 -2.33 -3.49 9.39
C LEU A 59 -2.18 -4.45 10.57
N ILE A 60 -0.97 -4.92 10.86
CA ILE A 60 -0.72 -5.83 11.99
C ILE A 60 -0.87 -5.19 13.37
N THR A 61 -0.94 -3.85 13.47
CA THR A 61 -1.25 -3.17 14.74
C THR A 61 -2.73 -3.20 15.07
N VAL A 62 -3.58 -3.49 14.08
CA VAL A 62 -5.03 -3.53 14.26
C VAL A 62 -5.43 -4.80 15.03
N SER A 63 -6.19 -4.62 16.10
CA SER A 63 -6.65 -5.77 16.89
C SER A 63 -7.51 -6.73 16.07
N GLY A 64 -7.11 -7.99 16.01
CA GLY A 64 -7.76 -9.04 15.23
C GLY A 64 -7.18 -9.23 13.82
N ILE A 65 -6.15 -8.47 13.44
CA ILE A 65 -5.43 -8.66 12.18
C ILE A 65 -3.99 -9.10 12.49
N GLY A 66 -3.73 -10.37 12.30
CA GLY A 66 -2.36 -10.91 12.37
C GLY A 66 -1.64 -10.83 11.01
N PRO A 67 -0.35 -11.24 10.94
CA PRO A 67 0.44 -11.18 9.71
C PRO A 67 -0.20 -11.90 8.51
N LYS A 68 -0.86 -13.04 8.73
CA LYS A 68 -1.59 -13.75 7.66
C LYS A 68 -2.77 -12.94 7.14
N GLY A 69 -3.55 -12.30 8.03
CA GLY A 69 -4.67 -11.45 7.65
C GLY A 69 -4.21 -10.20 6.90
N ALA A 70 -3.15 -9.54 7.38
CA ALA A 70 -2.56 -8.39 6.72
C ALA A 70 -2.03 -8.73 5.31
N ALA A 71 -1.34 -9.86 5.16
CA ALA A 71 -0.88 -10.35 3.86
C ALA A 71 -2.06 -10.68 2.92
N SER A 72 -3.14 -11.25 3.45
CA SER A 72 -4.36 -11.53 2.68
C SER A 72 -5.04 -10.24 2.17
N ILE A 73 -5.09 -9.20 2.99
CA ILE A 73 -5.62 -7.88 2.59
C ILE A 73 -4.78 -7.29 1.46
N LEU A 74 -3.45 -7.25 1.61
CA LEU A 74 -2.53 -6.73 0.59
C LEU A 74 -2.47 -7.62 -0.67
N SER A 75 -2.97 -8.85 -0.61
CA SER A 75 -3.16 -9.70 -1.78
C SER A 75 -4.43 -9.37 -2.55
N ALA A 76 -5.44 -8.85 -1.87
CA ALA A 76 -6.73 -8.52 -2.46
C ALA A 76 -6.80 -7.09 -3.01
N PHE A 77 -5.97 -6.19 -2.48
CA PHE A 77 -5.98 -4.76 -2.81
C PHE A 77 -4.55 -4.26 -3.05
N SER A 78 -4.40 -3.32 -3.96
CA SER A 78 -3.18 -2.51 -4.03
C SER A 78 -3.03 -1.64 -2.77
N ALA A 79 -1.82 -1.19 -2.46
CA ALA A 79 -1.59 -0.31 -1.32
C ALA A 79 -2.42 0.99 -1.42
N GLU A 80 -2.53 1.52 -2.63
CA GLU A 80 -3.30 2.74 -2.92
C GLU A 80 -4.80 2.53 -2.73
N ASP A 81 -5.37 1.46 -3.34
CA ASP A 81 -6.79 1.14 -3.20
C ASP A 81 -7.18 0.91 -1.74
N LEU A 82 -6.31 0.24 -0.99
CA LEU A 82 -6.54 -0.02 0.42
C LEU A 82 -6.53 1.26 1.25
N ARG A 83 -5.57 2.16 1.02
CA ARG A 83 -5.56 3.47 1.69
C ARG A 83 -6.81 4.27 1.38
N TYR A 84 -7.20 4.31 0.11
CA TYR A 84 -8.42 4.98 -0.29
C TYR A 84 -9.66 4.40 0.40
N ALA A 85 -9.78 3.06 0.42
CA ALA A 85 -10.90 2.40 1.08
C ALA A 85 -10.95 2.67 2.59
N ILE A 86 -9.78 2.75 3.26
CA ILE A 86 -9.66 3.11 4.68
C ILE A 86 -10.10 4.56 4.90
N TYR A 87 -9.59 5.49 4.08
CA TYR A 87 -9.92 6.90 4.17
C TYR A 87 -11.40 7.17 3.93
N ALA A 88 -11.96 6.57 2.87
CA ALA A 88 -13.38 6.67 2.51
C ALA A 88 -14.30 5.94 3.50
N GLY A 89 -13.77 5.09 4.38
CA GLY A 89 -14.56 4.27 5.30
C GLY A 89 -15.33 3.15 4.61
N ASP A 90 -14.85 2.67 3.45
CA ASP A 90 -15.52 1.62 2.68
C ASP A 90 -15.30 0.23 3.28
N ILE A 91 -16.04 -0.04 4.35
CA ILE A 91 -16.05 -1.31 5.06
C ILE A 91 -16.44 -2.47 4.14
N LYS A 92 -17.35 -2.23 3.18
CA LYS A 92 -17.84 -3.27 2.27
C LYS A 92 -16.71 -3.78 1.37
N THR A 93 -15.93 -2.88 0.81
CA THR A 93 -14.79 -3.24 -0.03
C THR A 93 -13.73 -3.96 0.79
N ILE A 94 -13.33 -3.45 1.95
CA ILE A 94 -12.32 -4.08 2.81
C ILE A 94 -12.75 -5.48 3.26
N SER A 95 -14.03 -5.69 3.55
CA SER A 95 -14.56 -7.00 3.97
C SER A 95 -14.58 -8.07 2.86
N LYS A 96 -14.27 -7.72 1.61
CA LYS A 96 -14.07 -8.69 0.50
C LYS A 96 -12.74 -9.44 0.61
N ALA A 97 -11.79 -8.92 1.39
CA ALA A 97 -10.52 -9.62 1.60
C ALA A 97 -10.74 -10.95 2.33
N PRO A 98 -10.13 -12.05 1.86
CA PRO A 98 -10.28 -13.36 2.49
C PRO A 98 -9.87 -13.34 3.96
N GLY A 99 -10.76 -13.83 4.83
CA GLY A 99 -10.53 -13.90 6.27
C GLY A 99 -10.80 -12.59 7.04
N ILE A 100 -11.28 -11.54 6.37
CA ILE A 100 -11.64 -10.27 6.99
C ILE A 100 -13.17 -10.13 7.05
N GLY A 101 -13.71 -10.24 8.25
CA GLY A 101 -15.13 -10.02 8.48
C GLY A 101 -15.48 -8.53 8.63
N LYS A 102 -16.79 -8.21 8.57
CA LYS A 102 -17.31 -6.85 8.70
C LYS A 102 -16.79 -6.15 9.95
N LYS A 103 -16.83 -6.80 11.12
CA LYS A 103 -16.32 -6.23 12.40
C LYS A 103 -14.83 -5.91 12.36
N THR A 104 -14.03 -6.76 11.72
CA THR A 104 -12.59 -6.53 11.55
C THR A 104 -12.34 -5.37 10.59
N ALA A 105 -13.10 -5.27 9.50
CA ALA A 105 -13.01 -4.16 8.55
C ALA A 105 -13.43 -2.81 9.20
N GLU A 106 -14.49 -2.79 10.02
CA GLU A 106 -14.90 -1.61 10.79
C GLU A 106 -13.79 -1.13 11.73
N ARG A 107 -13.18 -2.07 12.46
CA ARG A 107 -12.07 -1.78 13.36
C ARG A 107 -10.84 -1.28 12.61
N LEU A 108 -10.51 -1.90 11.48
CA LEU A 108 -9.41 -1.50 10.62
C LEU A 108 -9.55 -0.03 10.19
N VAL A 109 -10.74 0.34 9.70
CA VAL A 109 -11.04 1.73 9.32
C VAL A 109 -10.88 2.66 10.52
N LEU A 110 -11.46 2.31 11.67
CA LEU A 110 -11.43 3.17 12.86
C LEU A 110 -9.99 3.39 13.37
N GLU A 111 -9.16 2.34 13.41
CA GLU A 111 -7.80 2.41 13.97
C GLU A 111 -6.75 2.97 13.00
N LEU A 112 -6.98 2.89 11.68
CA LEU A 112 -6.00 3.30 10.68
C LEU A 112 -6.33 4.58 9.93
N LYS A 113 -7.56 5.09 9.98
CA LYS A 113 -7.97 6.27 9.23
C LYS A 113 -7.02 7.45 9.45
N ASP A 114 -6.78 7.82 10.69
CA ASP A 114 -5.90 8.95 11.04
C ASP A 114 -4.44 8.70 10.67
N LYS A 115 -3.98 7.44 10.80
CA LYS A 115 -2.59 7.05 10.48
C LYS A 115 -2.30 7.04 8.98
N VAL A 116 -3.30 6.75 8.17
CA VAL A 116 -3.20 6.77 6.70
C VAL A 116 -3.27 8.19 6.17
N GLU A 117 -4.08 9.05 6.80
CA GLU A 117 -4.16 10.48 6.45
C GLU A 117 -2.84 11.21 6.69
N LEU A 118 -2.16 10.94 7.81
CA LEU A 118 -0.86 11.52 8.12
C LEU A 118 0.23 11.14 7.10
N ASP A 119 0.26 9.90 6.62
CA ASP A 119 1.21 9.47 5.59
C ASP A 119 0.97 10.20 4.28
N TYR A 120 -0.30 10.35 3.91
CA TYR A 120 -0.68 11.04 2.69
C TYR A 120 -0.22 12.51 2.71
N GLN A 121 -0.39 13.19 3.83
CA GLN A 121 0.07 14.59 4.00
C GLN A 121 1.61 14.67 3.95
N ALA A 122 2.31 13.71 4.56
CA ALA A 122 3.77 13.67 4.54
C ALA A 122 4.32 13.42 3.13
N ASP A 123 3.74 12.49 2.37
CA ASP A 123 4.14 12.21 0.99
C ASP A 123 3.87 13.41 0.06
N THR A 124 2.76 14.12 0.28
CA THR A 124 2.41 15.32 -0.48
C THR A 124 3.38 16.48 -0.18
N LEU A 125 3.76 16.67 1.08
CA LEU A 125 4.73 17.69 1.49
C LEU A 125 6.14 17.38 0.98
N LEU A 126 6.57 16.12 1.04
CA LEU A 126 7.87 15.68 0.51
C LEU A 126 7.93 15.80 -1.01
N GLY A 127 6.83 15.51 -1.72
CA GLY A 127 6.69 15.70 -3.16
C GLY A 127 6.82 17.19 -3.54
N GLN A 128 6.24 18.09 -2.75
CA GLN A 128 6.36 19.55 -2.97
C GLN A 128 7.78 20.05 -2.74
N LEU A 129 8.49 19.54 -1.72
CA LEU A 129 9.88 19.93 -1.42
C LEU A 129 10.87 19.36 -2.45
N ALA A 130 10.58 18.21 -3.05
CA ALA A 130 11.42 17.63 -4.11
C ALA A 130 11.28 18.39 -5.44
N ASP A 131 10.12 18.96 -5.72
CA ASP A 131 9.85 19.75 -6.94
C ASP A 131 10.53 21.14 -6.89
N GLU A 132 10.79 21.69 -5.69
CA GLU A 132 11.50 22.97 -5.54
C GLU A 132 13.03 22.87 -5.77
N THR A 133 13.60 21.66 -5.79
CA THR A 133 15.07 21.48 -5.95
C THR A 133 15.50 21.07 -7.34
N VAL A 134 14.58 20.79 -8.26
CA VAL A 134 14.90 20.51 -9.66
C VAL A 134 14.22 21.58 -10.52
N GLY A 135 14.96 22.62 -10.84
CA GLY A 135 14.51 23.69 -11.75
C GLY A 135 14.21 23.15 -13.14
N SER A 136 12.99 22.75 -13.39
CA SER A 136 12.45 22.55 -14.72
C SER A 136 11.15 23.34 -14.86
N THR A 137 11.19 24.34 -15.70
CA THR A 137 10.10 25.22 -16.15
C THR A 137 9.11 24.45 -17.03
N GLU A 138 8.39 23.48 -16.45
CA GLU A 138 7.16 22.96 -17.04
C GLU A 138 5.99 23.45 -16.19
N PRO A 139 4.94 24.05 -16.78
CA PRO A 139 3.78 24.48 -16.00
C PRO A 139 3.17 23.26 -15.32
N ASN A 140 2.94 23.36 -14.00
CA ASN A 140 2.42 22.29 -13.16
C ASN A 140 0.92 22.06 -13.46
N ASN A 141 0.65 21.60 -14.69
CA ASN A 141 -0.69 21.39 -15.24
C ASN A 141 -1.56 20.49 -14.36
N ARG A 142 -0.94 19.59 -13.58
CA ARG A 142 -1.67 18.68 -12.67
C ARG A 142 -2.19 19.42 -11.45
N LYS A 143 -1.40 20.31 -10.86
CA LYS A 143 -1.80 21.10 -9.69
C LYS A 143 -2.90 22.08 -10.09
N ASP A 144 -2.74 22.77 -11.19
CA ASP A 144 -3.72 23.73 -11.70
C ASP A 144 -5.05 23.04 -12.07
N ALA A 145 -4.99 21.81 -12.62
CA ALA A 145 -6.18 21.01 -12.89
C ALA A 145 -6.90 20.56 -11.59
N ILE A 146 -6.15 20.16 -10.55
CA ILE A 146 -6.71 19.79 -9.25
C ILE A 146 -7.36 21.01 -8.57
N ASP A 147 -6.70 22.15 -8.59
CA ASP A 147 -7.20 23.39 -8.00
C ASP A 147 -8.47 23.86 -8.70
N ALA A 148 -8.51 23.79 -10.04
CA ALA A 148 -9.69 24.12 -10.84
C ALA A 148 -10.87 23.19 -10.52
N LEU A 149 -10.66 21.88 -10.43
CA LEU A 149 -11.70 20.92 -10.11
C LEU A 149 -12.16 21.02 -8.65
N THR A 150 -11.25 21.36 -7.73
CA THR A 150 -11.61 21.61 -6.33
C THR A 150 -12.49 22.86 -6.20
N ALA A 151 -12.22 23.90 -6.97
CA ALA A 151 -13.07 25.09 -7.06
C ALA A 151 -14.48 24.79 -7.61
N LEU A 152 -14.62 23.74 -8.41
CA LEU A 152 -15.90 23.22 -8.90
C LEU A 152 -16.63 22.29 -7.91
N GLY A 153 -16.06 22.10 -6.70
CA GLY A 153 -16.69 21.33 -5.62
C GLY A 153 -16.30 19.84 -5.57
N TYR A 154 -15.32 19.41 -6.37
CA TYR A 154 -14.77 18.05 -6.26
C TYR A 154 -13.80 17.98 -5.08
N SER A 155 -13.82 16.88 -4.33
CA SER A 155 -12.86 16.65 -3.27
C SER A 155 -11.44 16.49 -3.87
N SER A 156 -10.48 17.26 -3.39
CA SER A 156 -9.06 17.19 -3.82
C SER A 156 -8.49 15.79 -3.74
N ILE A 157 -8.94 15.00 -2.80
CA ILE A 157 -8.55 13.61 -2.58
C ILE A 157 -9.05 12.69 -3.71
N CYS A 158 -10.30 12.84 -4.14
CA CYS A 158 -10.83 12.08 -5.27
C CYS A 158 -10.06 12.35 -6.56
N LEU A 159 -9.60 13.58 -6.75
CA LEU A 159 -8.88 14.00 -7.95
C LEU A 159 -7.44 13.50 -8.02
N LEU A 160 -6.81 13.32 -6.88
CA LEU A 160 -5.44 12.78 -6.77
C LEU A 160 -5.37 11.28 -7.08
N TYR A 161 -6.47 10.55 -6.84
CA TYR A 161 -6.57 9.10 -7.08
C TYR A 161 -7.14 8.70 -8.43
N THR A 162 -7.62 9.65 -9.25
CA THR A 162 -7.99 9.35 -10.63
C THR A 162 -6.73 9.27 -11.49
N SER A 163 -6.08 8.12 -11.49
CA SER A 163 -5.04 7.80 -12.48
C SER A 163 -5.69 7.74 -13.86
N PRO A 164 -5.12 8.41 -14.89
CA PRO A 164 -5.60 8.22 -16.25
C PRO A 164 -5.41 6.74 -16.61
N SER A 165 -6.51 6.09 -16.98
CA SER A 165 -6.46 4.74 -17.57
C SER A 165 -5.58 4.81 -18.83
N PRO A 166 -4.55 3.98 -18.95
CA PRO A 166 -3.84 3.87 -20.22
C PRO A 166 -4.81 3.21 -21.20
N ARG A 167 -5.37 4.00 -22.09
CA ARG A 167 -5.98 3.52 -23.32
C ARG A 167 -5.15 4.02 -24.46
N ASP A 168 -4.63 3.06 -25.20
CA ASP A 168 -3.88 3.02 -26.46
C ASP A 168 -2.38 3.09 -26.33
#